data_149a1b185251913416caf6d065719e9c
#
_entry.id   149a1b185251913416caf6d065719e9c
#
_cell.length_a   1.000
_cell.length_b   1.000
_cell.length_c   1.000
_cell.angle_alpha   90.00
_cell.angle_beta   90.00
_cell.angle_gamma   90.00
#
_symmetry.space_group_name_H-M   'P 1'
#
loop_
_entity.id
_entity.type
_entity.pdbx_description
1 polymer ?
#
loop_
_entity_poly.entity_id
_entity_poly.type
_entity_poly.pdbx_seq_one_letter_code
_entity_poly.pdbx_strand_id
1 'polypeptide(L)'
;MKVTLVQSGGFGGLRSTTTADTESLAPDKAKELAGLVEAAGFFELPDEIGIPPTHADRFQYRIAVGDGTRDRTIRVSEEALSDPLKELVRWVQDAGTA
;
A
#
# COMPACT_ATOMS: atom_id res chain seq x y z
N MET A 1 -13.37 3.37 -3.11
CA MET A 1 -12.02 2.81 -3.18
C MET A 1 -11.54 2.42 -1.80
N LYS A 2 -10.98 1.25 -1.70
CA LYS A 2 -10.45 0.75 -0.43
C LYS A 2 -9.01 0.34 -0.64
N VAL A 3 -8.13 0.82 0.23
CA VAL A 3 -6.70 0.48 0.22
C VAL A 3 -6.38 -0.28 1.49
N THR A 4 -5.82 -1.47 1.34
CA THR A 4 -5.37 -2.28 2.46
C THR A 4 -3.86 -2.42 2.38
N LEU A 5 -3.18 -2.03 3.44
CA LEU A 5 -1.74 -2.10 3.55
C LEU A 5 -1.36 -3.12 4.60
N VAL A 6 -0.61 -4.14 4.20
CA VAL A 6 -0.05 -5.12 5.13
C VAL A 6 1.46 -4.96 5.12
N GLN A 7 2.00 -4.59 6.26
CA GLN A 7 3.45 -4.52 6.46
C GLN A 7 3.87 -5.78 7.19
N SER A 8 4.87 -6.47 6.66
CA SER A 8 5.38 -7.70 7.27
C SER A 8 6.89 -7.75 7.18
N GLY A 9 7.49 -8.64 7.97
CA GLY A 9 8.94 -8.81 8.01
C GLY A 9 9.57 -8.02 9.13
N GLY A 10 10.85 -7.68 8.95
CA GLY A 10 11.63 -7.05 9.99
C GLY A 10 12.02 -8.05 11.07
N PHE A 11 12.64 -7.54 12.10
CA PHE A 11 13.14 -8.36 13.19
C PHE A 11 11.96 -8.89 14.01
N GLY A 12 11.79 -10.19 14.05
CA GLY A 12 10.69 -10.83 14.79
C GLY A 12 9.47 -11.18 13.96
N GLY A 13 9.48 -10.90 12.66
CA GLY A 13 8.40 -11.31 11.76
C GLY A 13 7.05 -10.67 12.05
N LEU A 14 7.04 -9.42 12.53
CA LEU A 14 5.81 -8.72 12.86
C LEU A 14 5.00 -8.41 11.61
N ARG A 15 3.68 -8.39 11.78
CA ARG A 15 2.76 -8.03 10.72
C ARG A 15 1.77 -6.99 11.24
N SER A 16 1.54 -5.94 10.46
CA SER A 16 0.50 -4.97 10.77
C SER A 16 -0.35 -4.72 9.53
N THR A 17 -1.63 -4.49 9.75
CA THR A 17 -2.59 -4.24 8.67
C THR A 17 -3.26 -2.90 8.92
N THR A 18 -3.29 -2.06 7.89
CA THR A 18 -3.93 -0.75 7.95
C THR A 18 -4.82 -0.60 6.73
N THR A 19 -6.01 -0.07 6.92
CA THR A 19 -7.00 0.08 5.86
C THR A 19 -7.46 1.53 5.77
N ALA A 20 -7.61 2.02 4.56
CA ALA A 20 -8.20 3.32 4.29
C ALA A 20 -9.28 3.17 3.21
N ASP A 21 -10.48 3.67 3.48
CA ASP A 21 -11.61 3.53 2.59
C ASP A 21 -12.18 4.91 2.29
N THR A 22 -12.25 5.27 1.00
CA THR A 22 -12.73 6.59 0.60
C THR A 22 -14.19 6.83 1.01
N GLU A 23 -14.97 5.78 1.19
CA GLU A 23 -16.36 5.93 1.63
C GLU A 23 -16.47 6.33 3.11
N SER A 24 -15.43 6.06 3.89
CA SER A 24 -15.38 6.39 5.30
C SER A 24 -14.57 7.66 5.60
N LEU A 25 -13.94 8.22 4.58
CA LEU A 25 -13.09 9.39 4.72
C LEU A 25 -13.86 10.66 4.37
N ALA A 26 -13.41 11.80 4.93
CA ALA A 26 -13.89 13.10 4.50
C ALA A 26 -13.56 13.29 3.02
N PRO A 27 -14.36 14.08 2.25
CA PRO A 27 -14.15 14.20 0.81
C PRO A 27 -12.77 14.68 0.39
N ASP A 28 -12.15 15.57 1.15
CA ASP A 28 -10.80 16.04 0.85
C ASP A 28 -9.76 14.93 1.05
N LYS A 29 -9.93 14.13 2.09
CA LYS A 29 -9.03 12.98 2.34
C LYS A 29 -9.23 11.88 1.32
N ALA A 30 -10.47 11.64 0.91
CA ALA A 30 -10.76 10.67 -0.13
C ALA A 30 -10.09 11.07 -1.45
N LYS A 31 -10.08 12.34 -1.79
CA LYS A 31 -9.40 12.85 -2.97
C LYS A 31 -7.88 12.68 -2.88
N GLU A 32 -7.31 12.95 -1.71
CA GLU A 32 -5.87 12.75 -1.51
C GLU A 32 -5.48 11.29 -1.75
N LEU A 33 -6.24 10.37 -1.18
CA LEU A 33 -5.96 8.94 -1.34
C LEU A 33 -6.05 8.51 -2.81
N ALA A 34 -7.13 8.89 -3.48
CA ALA A 34 -7.32 8.56 -4.89
C ALA A 34 -6.20 9.13 -5.75
N GLY A 35 -5.77 10.35 -5.45
CA GLY A 35 -4.67 10.99 -6.17
C GLY A 35 -3.34 10.27 -5.99
N LEU A 36 -3.08 9.77 -4.79
CA LEU A 36 -1.86 9.02 -4.53
C LEU A 36 -1.84 7.68 -5.28
N VAL A 37 -2.97 6.99 -5.30
CA VAL A 37 -3.10 5.73 -6.04
C VAL A 37 -2.87 5.97 -7.53
N GLU A 38 -3.44 7.04 -8.06
CA GLU A 38 -3.28 7.38 -9.47
C GLU A 38 -1.84 7.81 -9.80
N ALA A 39 -1.25 8.64 -8.95
CA ALA A 39 0.13 9.10 -9.14
C ALA A 39 1.12 7.95 -9.12
N ALA A 40 0.83 6.90 -8.37
CA ALA A 40 1.67 5.71 -8.33
C ALA A 40 1.49 4.80 -9.54
N GLY A 41 0.47 5.04 -10.38
CA GLY A 41 0.14 4.15 -11.49
C GLY A 41 -0.19 2.75 -10.99
N PHE A 42 -0.90 2.67 -9.88
CA PHE A 42 -1.02 1.44 -9.11
C PHE A 42 -1.57 0.26 -9.92
N PHE A 43 -2.60 0.50 -10.71
CA PHE A 43 -3.24 -0.57 -11.46
C PHE A 43 -2.40 -1.09 -12.62
N GLU A 44 -1.31 -0.40 -12.95
CA GLU A 44 -0.40 -0.80 -14.01
C GLU A 44 0.89 -1.42 -13.49
N LEU A 45 1.06 -1.49 -12.18
CA LEU A 45 2.26 -2.04 -11.57
C LEU A 45 2.29 -3.57 -11.66
N PRO A 46 3.47 -4.18 -11.73
CA PRO A 46 3.58 -5.63 -11.66
C PRO A 46 3.18 -6.16 -10.28
N ASP A 47 2.85 -7.44 -10.19
CA ASP A 47 2.41 -8.04 -8.94
C ASP A 47 3.48 -8.05 -7.86
N GLU A 48 4.74 -8.11 -8.26
CA GLU A 48 5.87 -8.14 -7.32
C GLU A 48 6.94 -7.16 -7.77
N ILE A 49 7.41 -6.35 -6.84
CA ILE A 49 8.42 -5.34 -7.12
C ILE A 49 9.54 -5.48 -6.09
N GLY A 50 10.73 -5.84 -6.56
CA GLY A 50 11.91 -5.90 -5.72
C GLY A 50 11.82 -6.89 -4.58
N ILE A 51 11.09 -8.01 -4.76
CA ILE A 51 10.97 -9.04 -3.73
C ILE A 51 12.09 -10.06 -3.94
N PRO A 52 13.14 -10.02 -3.11
CA PRO A 52 14.19 -11.03 -3.21
C PRO A 52 13.74 -12.34 -2.57
N PRO A 53 14.18 -13.48 -3.10
CA PRO A 53 13.67 -14.77 -2.65
C PRO A 53 14.08 -15.18 -1.23
N THR A 54 15.00 -14.46 -0.59
CA THR A 54 15.60 -14.94 0.67
C THR A 54 15.70 -13.94 1.79
N HIS A 55 15.00 -12.80 1.75
CA HIS A 55 15.14 -11.80 2.81
C HIS A 55 13.94 -11.77 3.73
N ALA A 56 14.09 -12.42 4.88
CA ALA A 56 13.07 -12.44 5.92
C ALA A 56 13.21 -11.28 6.91
N ASP A 57 14.33 -10.59 6.91
CA ASP A 57 14.64 -9.55 7.88
C ASP A 57 14.31 -8.14 7.40
N ARG A 58 13.78 -7.98 6.18
CA ARG A 58 13.42 -6.69 5.63
C ARG A 58 11.91 -6.53 5.58
N PHE A 59 11.47 -5.28 5.69
CA PHE A 59 10.06 -5.00 5.57
C PHE A 59 9.58 -5.19 4.13
N GLN A 60 8.42 -5.79 4.01
CA GLN A 60 7.71 -5.95 2.76
C GLN A 60 6.30 -5.41 2.94
N TYR A 61 5.77 -4.86 1.88
CA TYR A 61 4.42 -4.34 1.89
C TYR A 61 3.56 -5.11 0.89
N ARG A 62 2.37 -5.48 1.32
CA ARG A 62 1.33 -5.93 0.42
C ARG A 62 0.30 -4.84 0.37
N ILE A 63 0.05 -4.30 -0.81
CA ILE A 63 -0.87 -3.19 -0.99
C ILE A 63 -1.98 -3.67 -1.90
N ALA A 64 -3.21 -3.66 -1.40
CA ALA A 64 -4.38 -4.06 -2.17
C ALA A 64 -5.28 -2.85 -2.35
N VAL A 65 -5.63 -2.55 -3.59
CA VAL A 65 -6.53 -1.44 -3.92
C VAL A 65 -7.71 -1.97 -4.71
N GLY A 66 -8.90 -1.67 -4.25
CA GLY A 66 -10.14 -2.00 -4.95
C GLY A 66 -11.00 -0.77 -5.10
N ASP A 67 -11.49 -0.50 -6.31
CA ASP A 67 -12.34 0.67 -6.58
C ASP A 67 -13.78 0.31 -6.96
N GLY A 68 -14.14 -0.96 -6.82
CA GLY A 68 -15.46 -1.47 -7.19
C GLY A 68 -15.51 -2.07 -8.59
N THR A 69 -14.61 -1.67 -9.48
CA THR A 69 -14.49 -2.23 -10.82
C THR A 69 -13.18 -2.93 -11.05
N ARG A 70 -12.13 -2.48 -10.39
CA ARG A 70 -10.79 -3.06 -10.52
C ARG A 70 -10.25 -3.39 -9.15
N ASP A 71 -9.57 -4.52 -9.06
CA ASP A 71 -8.86 -4.92 -7.86
C ASP A 71 -7.43 -5.26 -8.24
N ARG A 72 -6.49 -4.76 -7.46
CA ARG A 72 -5.08 -5.05 -7.68
C ARG A 72 -4.37 -5.21 -6.36
N THR A 73 -3.55 -6.24 -6.26
CA THR A 73 -2.70 -6.45 -5.10
C THR A 73 -1.26 -6.56 -5.58
N ILE A 74 -0.38 -5.80 -4.98
CA ILE A 74 1.04 -5.88 -5.27
C ILE A 74 1.83 -6.19 -4.00
N ARG A 75 2.99 -6.78 -4.19
CA ARG A 75 3.97 -6.98 -3.11
C ARG A 75 5.22 -6.20 -3.49
N VAL A 76 5.71 -5.41 -2.56
CA VAL A 76 6.87 -4.56 -2.82
C VAL A 76 7.75 -4.54 -1.58
N SER A 77 9.07 -4.65 -1.79
CA SER A 77 10.00 -4.49 -0.69
C SER A 77 10.16 -3.01 -0.35
N GLU A 78 10.48 -2.72 0.91
CA GLU A 78 10.67 -1.35 1.37
C GLU A 78 11.66 -0.59 0.48
N GLU A 79 12.75 -1.25 0.08
CA GLU A 79 13.79 -0.63 -0.71
C GLU A 79 13.39 -0.33 -2.14
N ALA A 80 12.37 -1.00 -2.64
CA ALA A 80 11.92 -0.86 -4.03
C ALA A 80 10.76 0.10 -4.18
N LEU A 81 10.29 0.72 -3.10
CA LEU A 81 9.20 1.69 -3.17
C LEU A 81 9.62 2.90 -3.98
N SER A 82 8.84 3.23 -5.01
CA SER A 82 8.99 4.49 -5.71
C SER A 82 8.51 5.64 -4.82
N ASP A 83 8.86 6.87 -5.16
CA ASP A 83 8.43 8.02 -4.36
C ASP A 83 6.89 8.08 -4.22
N PRO A 84 6.11 7.92 -5.29
CA PRO A 84 4.64 7.89 -5.14
C PRO A 84 4.15 6.75 -4.25
N LEU A 85 4.77 5.56 -4.34
CA LEU A 85 4.39 4.46 -3.47
C LEU A 85 4.75 4.72 -2.01
N LYS A 86 5.89 5.36 -1.76
CA LYS A 86 6.26 5.76 -0.40
C LYS A 86 5.23 6.72 0.20
N GLU A 87 4.78 7.68 -0.60
CA GLU A 87 3.78 8.62 -0.16
C GLU A 87 2.46 7.93 0.15
N LEU A 88 2.05 6.99 -0.70
CA LEU A 88 0.84 6.22 -0.49
C LEU A 88 0.93 5.39 0.80
N VAL A 89 2.03 4.68 0.99
CA VAL A 89 2.22 3.87 2.20
C VAL A 89 2.17 4.74 3.45
N ARG A 90 2.89 5.85 3.43
CA ARG A 90 2.94 6.75 4.57
C ARG A 90 1.57 7.35 4.87
N TRP A 91 0.85 7.75 3.83
CA TRP A 91 -0.49 8.32 4.00
C TRP A 91 -1.45 7.32 4.65
N VAL A 92 -1.43 6.07 4.18
CA VAL A 92 -2.29 5.03 4.73
C VAL A 92 -1.92 4.72 6.18
N GLN A 93 -0.63 4.68 6.49
CA GLN A 93 -0.18 4.46 7.86
C GLN A 93 -0.64 5.57 8.80
N ASP A 94 -0.65 6.81 8.33
CA ASP A 94 -1.03 7.96 9.16
C ASP A 94 -2.55 8.13 9.27
N ALA A 95 -3.28 7.93 8.21
CA ALA A 95 -4.71 8.24 8.12
C ALA A 95 -5.61 7.01 8.17
N GLY A 96 -5.07 5.83 7.94
CA GLY A 96 -5.85 4.60 7.96
C GLY A 96 -6.13 4.08 9.35
N THR A 97 -6.92 3.01 9.41
CA THR A 97 -7.26 2.34 10.67
C THR A 97 -6.77 0.90 10.66
N ALA A 98 -6.32 0.47 11.81
CA ALA A 98 -5.83 -0.90 11.97
C ALA A 98 -6.97 -1.91 12.04
#